data_9df05d83b14f7c442fda813e4587f0d5
#
_entry.id   9df05d83b14f7c442fda813e4587f0d5
#
_cell.length_a   1.000
_cell.length_b   1.000
_cell.length_c   1.000
_cell.angle_alpha   90.00
_cell.angle_beta   90.00
_cell.angle_gamma   90.00
#
_symmetry.space_group_name_H-M   'P 1'
#
loop_
_entity.id
_entity.type
_entity.pdbx_description
1 polymer ?
#
loop_
_entity_poly.entity_id
_entity_poly.type
_entity_poly.pdbx_seq_one_letter_code
_entity_poly.pdbx_strand_id
1 'polypeptide(L)'
;MTKSLTEKKGGTRTLGRDSVAFQNFITNMKLVDMETNNEIFTWNNKRGGPSQVASKLHRFMVSKELLLRGSNITALILPFGGSDHWLIQLEASLFGKPRNTPFRFESAWLTHSDFLTNIEKWWKEELHLQGTKMFLLHSRLKHIKGRLKGWNNKEFGNIFKAKGEVEKKLKEINQILITKGYTNERKEIA
;
A
#
# COMPACT_ATOMS: atom_id res chain seq x y z
N MET A 1 -4.14 6.30 21.05
CA MET A 1 -4.71 7.37 21.91
C MET A 1 -5.38 8.39 21.03
N THR A 2 -6.64 8.76 21.31
CA THR A 2 -7.40 9.75 20.53
C THR A 2 -7.04 11.16 20.94
N LYS A 3 -6.91 12.07 19.96
CA LYS A 3 -6.58 13.48 20.18
C LYS A 3 -7.84 14.34 20.38
N SER A 4 -8.91 14.00 19.66
CA SER A 4 -10.16 14.78 19.68
C SER A 4 -11.38 13.84 19.64
N LEU A 5 -12.55 14.39 19.91
CA LEU A 5 -13.82 13.64 19.83
C LEU A 5 -14.20 13.26 18.41
N THR A 6 -13.69 13.97 17.40
CA THR A 6 -13.89 13.63 15.98
C THR A 6 -13.18 12.36 15.55
N GLU A 7 -12.16 11.95 16.31
CA GLU A 7 -11.38 10.72 16.08
C GLU A 7 -12.02 9.48 16.72
N LYS A 8 -13.25 9.60 17.24
CA LYS A 8 -13.97 8.50 17.89
C LYS A 8 -15.43 8.46 17.43
N LYS A 9 -15.89 7.29 17.06
CA LYS A 9 -17.29 6.98 16.75
C LYS A 9 -17.81 6.00 17.80
N GLY A 10 -18.93 6.31 18.43
CA GLY A 10 -19.56 5.46 19.45
C GLY A 10 -18.85 5.43 20.79
N GLY A 11 -19.42 4.70 21.76
CA GLY A 11 -18.92 4.60 23.12
C GLY A 11 -18.98 5.93 23.88
N THR A 12 -18.26 6.00 25.01
CA THR A 12 -18.21 7.21 25.87
C THR A 12 -17.50 8.35 25.13
N ARG A 13 -18.20 9.48 24.95
CA ARG A 13 -17.71 10.67 24.25
C ARG A 13 -17.02 11.67 25.18
N THR A 14 -16.09 11.20 26.01
CA THR A 14 -15.27 12.05 26.87
C THR A 14 -13.81 11.92 26.49
N LEU A 15 -13.09 13.05 26.48
CA LEU A 15 -11.64 13.06 26.37
C LEU A 15 -11.06 12.91 27.76
N GLY A 16 -10.29 11.88 27.99
CA GLY A 16 -9.57 11.66 29.24
C GLY A 16 -8.37 12.62 29.39
N ARG A 17 -7.80 12.67 30.60
CA ARG A 17 -6.57 13.43 30.89
C ARG A 17 -5.42 13.09 29.95
N ASP A 18 -5.35 11.83 29.53
CA ASP A 18 -4.34 11.33 28.58
C ASP A 18 -4.43 11.98 27.20
N SER A 19 -5.63 12.35 26.74
CA SER A 19 -5.81 13.05 25.46
C SER A 19 -5.22 14.46 25.51
N VAL A 20 -5.39 15.15 26.64
CA VAL A 20 -4.80 16.48 26.86
C VAL A 20 -3.28 16.38 26.95
N ALA A 21 -2.75 15.42 27.73
CA ALA A 21 -1.32 15.19 27.80
C ALA A 21 -0.70 14.89 26.44
N PHE A 22 -1.41 14.10 25.62
CA PHE A 22 -0.98 13.78 24.26
C PHE A 22 -0.97 14.98 23.33
N GLN A 23 -1.98 15.85 23.38
CA GLN A 23 -1.98 17.11 22.63
C GLN A 23 -0.82 18.03 23.04
N ASN A 24 -0.56 18.14 24.33
CA ASN A 24 0.57 18.92 24.85
C ASN A 24 1.91 18.34 24.37
N PHE A 25 2.06 17.02 24.35
CA PHE A 25 3.24 16.36 23.81
C PHE A 25 3.46 16.73 22.34
N ILE A 26 2.42 16.61 21.48
CA ILE A 26 2.50 16.97 20.05
C ILE A 26 2.96 18.42 19.88
N THR A 27 2.35 19.32 20.65
CA THR A 27 2.66 20.77 20.59
C THR A 27 4.09 21.06 21.04
N ASN A 28 4.51 20.51 22.18
CA ASN A 28 5.84 20.74 22.74
C ASN A 28 6.95 20.21 21.85
N MET A 29 6.71 19.06 21.21
CA MET A 29 7.65 18.43 20.28
C MET A 29 7.58 19.02 18.86
N LYS A 30 6.73 20.02 18.61
CA LYS A 30 6.50 20.65 17.30
C LYS A 30 6.23 19.62 16.19
N LEU A 31 5.48 18.58 16.51
CA LEU A 31 5.09 17.53 15.58
C LEU A 31 3.82 17.90 14.83
N VAL A 32 3.73 17.42 13.60
CA VAL A 32 2.54 17.50 12.76
C VAL A 32 1.92 16.12 12.65
N ASP A 33 0.67 16.00 13.07
CA ASP A 33 -0.13 14.77 12.91
C ASP A 33 -0.56 14.66 11.44
N MET A 34 -0.07 13.64 10.74
CA MET A 34 -0.40 13.43 9.34
C MET A 34 -1.86 12.99 9.20
N GLU A 35 -2.61 13.73 8.41
CA GLU A 35 -3.95 13.31 8.03
C GLU A 35 -3.88 12.20 7.00
N THR A 36 -4.79 11.24 7.13
CA THR A 36 -4.92 10.15 6.16
C THR A 36 -5.87 10.57 5.04
N ASN A 37 -5.48 10.32 3.79
CA ASN A 37 -6.22 10.80 2.61
C ASN A 37 -7.53 10.06 2.33
N ASN A 38 -7.80 8.96 3.03
CA ASN A 38 -8.91 8.06 2.69
C ASN A 38 -9.88 7.81 3.85
N GLU A 39 -9.38 7.52 5.04
CA GLU A 39 -10.18 7.14 6.21
C GLU A 39 -9.64 7.81 7.46
N ILE A 40 -10.46 7.86 8.52
CA ILE A 40 -10.07 8.46 9.79
C ILE A 40 -9.76 7.39 10.83
N PHE A 41 -10.60 6.35 10.90
CA PHE A 41 -10.51 5.34 11.97
C PHE A 41 -9.49 4.26 11.60
N THR A 42 -8.66 3.89 12.57
CA THR A 42 -7.64 2.86 12.44
C THR A 42 -7.89 1.64 13.33
N TRP A 43 -9.00 1.65 14.05
CA TRP A 43 -9.46 0.56 14.91
C TRP A 43 -10.97 0.56 15.04
N ASN A 44 -11.55 -0.63 15.16
CA ASN A 44 -12.96 -0.79 15.52
C ASN A 44 -13.14 -2.06 16.37
N ASN A 45 -14.19 -2.09 17.19
CA ASN A 45 -14.49 -3.21 18.07
C ASN A 45 -15.27 -4.35 17.41
N LYS A 46 -15.45 -4.33 16.08
CA LYS A 46 -16.21 -5.33 15.28
C LYS A 46 -17.60 -5.64 15.79
N ARG A 47 -18.24 -4.71 16.52
CA ARG A 47 -19.63 -4.85 16.96
C ARG A 47 -20.54 -4.05 16.02
N GLY A 48 -21.80 -4.45 15.98
CA GLY A 48 -22.83 -3.76 15.21
C GLY A 48 -23.72 -2.86 16.07
N GLY A 49 -24.50 -2.01 15.39
CA GLY A 49 -25.50 -1.15 16.01
C GLY A 49 -24.96 -0.16 17.05
N PRO A 50 -25.71 0.09 18.13
CA PRO A 50 -25.33 1.07 19.17
C PRO A 50 -24.03 0.74 19.90
N SER A 51 -23.62 -0.53 19.90
CA SER A 51 -22.39 -1.00 20.55
C SER A 51 -21.13 -0.84 19.67
N GLN A 52 -21.27 -0.34 18.46
CA GLN A 52 -20.13 -0.09 17.57
C GLN A 52 -19.26 1.04 18.08
N VAL A 53 -17.96 0.79 18.19
CA VAL A 53 -16.95 1.80 18.52
C VAL A 53 -15.84 1.74 17.48
N ALA A 54 -15.46 2.90 16.94
CA ALA A 54 -14.29 3.04 16.08
C ALA A 54 -13.45 4.24 16.54
N SER A 55 -12.14 4.16 16.37
CA SER A 55 -11.21 5.19 16.86
C SER A 55 -9.96 5.31 15.99
N LYS A 56 -9.42 6.52 15.90
CA LYS A 56 -8.08 6.78 15.34
C LYS A 56 -7.04 6.51 16.43
N LEU A 57 -6.51 5.29 16.49
CA LEU A 57 -5.49 4.90 17.46
C LEU A 57 -4.08 5.03 16.91
N HIS A 58 -3.90 4.72 15.63
CA HIS A 58 -2.61 4.78 14.95
C HIS A 58 -2.50 6.05 14.13
N ARG A 59 -1.30 6.64 14.10
CA ARG A 59 -1.01 7.87 13.35
C ARG A 59 0.47 8.01 13.08
N PHE A 60 0.81 8.78 12.07
CA PHE A 60 2.16 9.23 11.81
C PHE A 60 2.32 10.66 12.26
N MET A 61 3.40 10.91 12.96
CA MET A 61 3.81 12.26 13.35
C MET A 61 5.15 12.57 12.72
N VAL A 62 5.23 13.72 12.08
CA VAL A 62 6.45 14.18 11.41
C VAL A 62 6.86 15.54 11.94
N SER A 63 8.15 15.84 11.93
CA SER A 63 8.61 17.17 12.29
C SER A 63 8.21 18.18 11.21
N LYS A 64 7.91 19.40 11.62
CA LYS A 64 7.61 20.50 10.70
C LYS A 64 8.75 20.75 9.71
N GLU A 65 10.00 20.54 10.15
CA GLU A 65 11.17 20.69 9.31
C GLU A 65 11.20 19.71 8.14
N LEU A 66 10.77 18.46 8.37
CA LEU A 66 10.70 17.44 7.32
C LEU A 66 9.70 17.85 6.22
N LEU A 67 8.55 18.41 6.62
CA LEU A 67 7.55 18.91 5.68
C LEU A 67 8.05 20.13 4.88
N LEU A 68 8.78 21.03 5.53
CA LEU A 68 9.34 22.23 4.89
C LEU A 68 10.45 21.93 3.87
N ARG A 69 11.10 20.77 3.96
CA ARG A 69 12.10 20.32 2.97
C ARG A 69 11.52 19.93 1.62
N GLY A 70 10.22 20.14 1.40
CA GLY A 70 9.55 19.82 0.13
C GLY A 70 9.34 18.32 -0.10
N SER A 71 9.37 17.53 0.95
CA SER A 71 9.09 16.08 0.89
C SER A 71 7.61 15.86 0.64
N ASN A 72 7.29 15.09 -0.40
CA ASN A 72 5.92 14.64 -0.62
C ASN A 72 5.67 13.47 0.34
N ILE A 73 4.95 13.73 1.44
CA ILE A 73 4.62 12.74 2.46
C ILE A 73 3.12 12.57 2.48
N THR A 74 2.64 11.36 2.30
CA THR A 74 1.23 10.99 2.37
C THR A 74 1.02 9.84 3.32
N ALA A 75 -0.08 9.87 4.08
CA ALA A 75 -0.48 8.79 4.96
C ALA A 75 -1.78 8.17 4.44
N LEU A 76 -1.82 6.84 4.37
CA LEU A 76 -2.95 6.05 3.90
C LEU A 76 -3.33 5.02 4.96
N ILE A 77 -4.62 4.75 5.08
CA ILE A 77 -5.14 3.58 5.80
C ILE A 77 -5.39 2.51 4.75
N LEU A 78 -4.73 1.37 4.90
CA LEU A 78 -4.90 0.23 4.02
C LEU A 78 -5.99 -0.69 4.55
N PRO A 79 -6.84 -1.22 3.66
CA PRO A 79 -7.80 -2.23 4.06
C PRO A 79 -7.07 -3.49 4.52
N PHE A 80 -7.37 -3.93 5.73
CA PHE A 80 -6.80 -5.13 6.32
C PHE A 80 -7.92 -6.04 6.82
N GLY A 81 -8.16 -7.14 6.09
CA GLY A 81 -9.17 -8.13 6.45
C GLY A 81 -8.80 -8.90 7.73
N GLY A 82 -9.78 -9.20 8.55
CA GLY A 82 -9.61 -10.10 9.69
C GLY A 82 -9.12 -9.45 11.00
N SER A 83 -8.48 -8.29 11.02
CA SER A 83 -8.08 -7.59 12.24
C SER A 83 -9.09 -6.51 12.65
N ASP A 84 -9.16 -6.20 13.93
CA ASP A 84 -9.83 -5.03 14.48
C ASP A 84 -8.99 -3.75 14.34
N HIS A 85 -7.69 -3.88 14.03
CA HIS A 85 -6.77 -2.81 13.69
C HIS A 85 -6.52 -2.74 12.19
N TRP A 86 -6.46 -1.52 11.65
CA TRP A 86 -6.18 -1.25 10.25
C TRP A 86 -4.71 -0.87 10.09
N LEU A 87 -4.12 -1.36 9.02
CA LEU A 87 -2.75 -1.02 8.67
C LEU A 87 -2.69 0.43 8.21
N ILE A 88 -1.71 1.18 8.68
CA ILE A 88 -1.41 2.52 8.18
C ILE A 88 -0.08 2.51 7.44
N GLN A 89 -0.03 3.20 6.30
CA GLN A 89 1.15 3.33 5.45
C GLN A 89 1.54 4.79 5.32
N LEU A 90 2.83 5.08 5.52
CA LEU A 90 3.42 6.37 5.21
C LEU A 90 4.25 6.25 3.93
N GLU A 91 3.91 7.03 2.93
CA GLU A 91 4.70 7.18 1.72
C GLU A 91 5.45 8.50 1.79
N ALA A 92 6.77 8.43 1.76
CA ALA A 92 7.63 9.61 1.76
C ALA A 92 8.51 9.61 0.52
N SER A 93 8.35 10.60 -0.35
CA SER A 93 9.25 10.85 -1.47
C SER A 93 10.21 11.97 -1.09
N LEU A 94 11.32 11.60 -0.47
CA LEU A 94 12.35 12.55 -0.02
C LEU A 94 13.19 13.08 -1.18
N PHE A 95 13.20 12.36 -2.30
CA PHE A 95 13.90 12.72 -3.52
C PHE A 95 13.00 12.40 -4.70
N GLY A 96 13.07 13.20 -5.77
CA GLY A 96 12.27 12.99 -6.99
C GLY A 96 12.30 11.53 -7.45
N LYS A 97 11.24 11.10 -8.14
CA LYS A 97 11.13 9.71 -8.65
C LYS A 97 12.45 9.32 -9.34
N PRO A 98 13.04 8.15 -9.02
CA PRO A 98 14.22 7.68 -9.72
C PRO A 98 13.91 7.63 -11.21
N ARG A 99 14.70 8.36 -12.02
CA ARG A 99 14.46 8.50 -13.47
C ARG A 99 14.51 7.19 -14.24
N ASN A 100 15.22 6.19 -13.72
CA ASN A 100 15.35 4.88 -14.35
C ASN A 100 15.26 3.77 -13.29
N THR A 101 14.15 3.08 -13.26
CA THR A 101 14.03 1.85 -12.46
C THR A 101 14.76 0.73 -13.18
N PRO A 102 15.80 0.13 -12.58
CA PRO A 102 16.49 -1.00 -13.19
C PRO A 102 15.52 -2.16 -13.42
N PHE A 103 15.81 -2.96 -14.44
CA PHE A 103 15.09 -4.19 -14.68
C PHE A 103 15.29 -5.13 -13.50
N ARG A 104 14.19 -5.62 -12.94
CA ARG A 104 14.19 -6.65 -11.91
C ARG A 104 13.62 -7.93 -12.50
N PHE A 105 14.31 -9.03 -12.23
CA PHE A 105 13.83 -10.36 -12.54
C PHE A 105 12.82 -10.78 -11.46
N GLU A 106 11.66 -11.28 -11.88
CA GLU A 106 10.62 -11.73 -10.96
C GLU A 106 10.74 -13.25 -10.75
N SER A 107 10.98 -13.66 -9.52
CA SER A 107 11.13 -15.10 -9.18
C SER A 107 9.88 -15.91 -9.49
N ALA A 108 8.70 -15.30 -9.48
CA ALA A 108 7.45 -15.93 -9.86
C ALA A 108 7.44 -16.44 -11.31
N TRP A 109 8.29 -15.91 -12.21
CA TRP A 109 8.39 -16.43 -13.58
C TRP A 109 8.93 -17.85 -13.63
N LEU A 110 9.81 -18.24 -12.68
CA LEU A 110 10.41 -19.57 -12.62
C LEU A 110 9.38 -20.68 -12.34
N THR A 111 8.25 -20.33 -11.73
CA THR A 111 7.17 -21.30 -11.43
C THR A 111 6.19 -21.50 -12.58
N HIS A 112 6.29 -20.67 -13.63
CA HIS A 112 5.39 -20.77 -14.79
C HIS A 112 5.90 -21.86 -15.76
N SER A 113 4.99 -22.78 -16.20
CA SER A 113 5.30 -23.93 -17.07
C SER A 113 6.05 -23.54 -18.33
N ASP A 114 5.67 -22.43 -18.95
CA ASP A 114 6.19 -22.02 -20.26
C ASP A 114 7.45 -21.15 -20.18
N PHE A 115 7.90 -20.82 -18.96
CA PHE A 115 9.01 -19.88 -18.79
C PHE A 115 10.29 -20.36 -19.45
N LEU A 116 10.74 -21.58 -19.11
CA LEU A 116 11.98 -22.14 -19.65
C LEU A 116 11.90 -22.34 -21.16
N THR A 117 10.80 -22.88 -21.68
CA THR A 117 10.56 -23.05 -23.09
C THR A 117 10.64 -21.73 -23.87
N ASN A 118 10.03 -20.67 -23.31
CA ASN A 118 10.08 -19.35 -23.90
C ASN A 118 11.51 -18.76 -23.90
N ILE A 119 12.24 -18.90 -22.77
CA ILE A 119 13.63 -18.44 -22.69
C ILE A 119 14.51 -19.14 -23.73
N GLU A 120 14.41 -20.48 -23.86
CA GLU A 120 15.17 -21.25 -24.86
C GLU A 120 14.84 -20.79 -26.28
N LYS A 121 13.56 -20.58 -26.58
CA LYS A 121 13.10 -20.09 -27.88
C LYS A 121 13.72 -18.73 -28.19
N TRP A 122 13.60 -17.76 -27.27
CA TRP A 122 14.13 -16.41 -27.47
C TRP A 122 15.65 -16.36 -27.49
N TRP A 123 16.31 -17.27 -26.79
CA TRP A 123 17.77 -17.39 -26.82
C TRP A 123 18.27 -17.86 -28.20
N LYS A 124 17.55 -18.75 -28.88
CA LYS A 124 17.85 -19.29 -30.19
C LYS A 124 17.42 -18.35 -31.34
N GLU A 125 16.64 -17.34 -31.10
CA GLU A 125 16.25 -16.37 -32.13
C GLU A 125 17.49 -15.71 -32.76
N GLU A 126 17.55 -15.70 -34.11
CA GLU A 126 18.67 -15.08 -34.83
C GLU A 126 18.61 -13.56 -34.68
N LEU A 127 19.68 -12.99 -34.16
CA LEU A 127 19.91 -11.57 -34.13
C LEU A 127 21.01 -11.26 -35.15
N HIS A 128 20.65 -10.67 -36.27
CA HIS A 128 21.59 -10.26 -37.33
C HIS A 128 22.48 -9.10 -36.85
N LEU A 129 23.36 -9.39 -35.88
CA LEU A 129 24.24 -8.43 -35.24
C LEU A 129 25.69 -8.81 -35.47
N GLN A 130 26.53 -7.82 -35.79
CA GLN A 130 27.97 -7.96 -35.89
C GLN A 130 28.66 -7.20 -34.76
N GLY A 131 29.74 -7.75 -34.25
CA GLY A 131 30.51 -7.12 -33.18
C GLY A 131 31.27 -8.11 -32.31
N THR A 132 31.82 -7.61 -31.22
CA THR A 132 32.55 -8.42 -30.24
C THR A 132 31.62 -9.43 -29.54
N LYS A 133 32.17 -10.54 -29.03
CA LYS A 133 31.39 -11.55 -28.28
C LYS A 133 30.61 -10.94 -27.13
N MET A 134 31.22 -9.94 -26.45
CA MET A 134 30.57 -9.24 -25.33
C MET A 134 29.41 -8.38 -25.79
N PHE A 135 29.55 -7.67 -26.91
CA PHE A 135 28.46 -6.90 -27.51
C PHE A 135 27.28 -7.80 -27.93
N LEU A 136 27.60 -8.96 -28.53
CA LEU A 136 26.57 -9.94 -28.94
C LEU A 136 25.81 -10.50 -27.72
N LEU A 137 26.55 -10.84 -26.64
CA LEU A 137 25.93 -11.31 -25.38
C LEU A 137 25.03 -10.22 -24.77
N HIS A 138 25.53 -9.00 -24.65
CA HIS A 138 24.74 -7.88 -24.14
C HIS A 138 23.45 -7.64 -24.94
N SER A 139 23.56 -7.67 -26.26
CA SER A 139 22.44 -7.46 -27.18
C SER A 139 21.41 -8.59 -27.05
N ARG A 140 21.87 -9.83 -26.88
CA ARG A 140 21.00 -10.99 -26.65
C ARG A 140 20.27 -10.89 -25.31
N LEU A 141 20.94 -10.51 -24.24
CA LEU A 141 20.30 -10.27 -22.94
C LEU A 141 19.29 -9.13 -22.99
N LYS A 142 19.60 -8.07 -23.72
CA LYS A 142 18.67 -6.95 -23.95
C LYS A 142 17.42 -7.39 -24.73
N HIS A 143 17.59 -8.26 -25.72
CA HIS A 143 16.49 -8.85 -26.48
C HIS A 143 15.57 -9.69 -25.58
N ILE A 144 16.15 -10.63 -24.81
CA ILE A 144 15.39 -11.46 -23.86
C ILE A 144 14.65 -10.59 -22.83
N LYS A 145 15.29 -9.56 -22.30
CA LYS A 145 14.63 -8.60 -21.40
C LYS A 145 13.38 -7.98 -22.05
N GLY A 146 13.43 -7.62 -23.32
CA GLY A 146 12.29 -7.09 -24.06
C GLY A 146 11.16 -8.12 -24.19
N ARG A 147 11.53 -9.34 -24.57
CA ARG A 147 10.58 -10.46 -24.69
C ARG A 147 9.93 -10.82 -23.35
N LEU A 148 10.71 -10.86 -22.27
CA LEU A 148 10.20 -11.10 -20.91
C LEU A 148 9.20 -10.06 -20.47
N LYS A 149 9.45 -8.78 -20.73
CA LYS A 149 8.49 -7.72 -20.41
C LYS A 149 7.17 -7.88 -21.16
N GLY A 150 7.23 -8.20 -22.45
CA GLY A 150 6.04 -8.45 -23.27
C GLY A 150 5.26 -9.68 -22.80
N TRP A 151 5.96 -10.78 -22.54
CA TRP A 151 5.38 -12.00 -22.00
C TRP A 151 4.74 -11.80 -20.63
N ASN A 152 5.45 -11.14 -19.70
CA ASN A 152 4.92 -10.82 -18.38
C ASN A 152 3.59 -10.03 -18.45
N ASN A 153 3.52 -9.04 -19.32
CA ASN A 153 2.29 -8.28 -19.51
C ASN A 153 1.14 -9.12 -20.09
N LYS A 154 1.47 -10.10 -20.91
CA LYS A 154 0.47 -10.99 -21.53
C LYS A 154 -0.04 -12.05 -20.55
N GLU A 155 0.85 -12.75 -19.85
CA GLU A 155 0.50 -13.87 -18.97
C GLU A 155 -0.02 -13.42 -17.60
N PHE A 156 0.64 -12.45 -16.99
CA PHE A 156 0.28 -11.98 -15.65
C PHE A 156 -0.57 -10.70 -15.67
N GLY A 157 -0.71 -10.08 -16.86
CA GLY A 157 -1.47 -8.84 -17.01
C GLY A 157 -0.87 -7.67 -16.21
N ASN A 158 -1.70 -6.70 -15.93
CA ASN A 158 -1.32 -5.62 -15.04
C ASN A 158 -1.66 -5.98 -13.59
N ILE A 159 -0.74 -6.66 -12.91
CA ILE A 159 -0.87 -7.08 -11.50
C ILE A 159 -1.23 -5.88 -10.62
N PHE A 160 -0.67 -4.70 -10.90
CA PHE A 160 -1.00 -3.48 -10.15
C PHE A 160 -2.46 -3.05 -10.34
N LYS A 161 -3.01 -3.24 -11.54
CA LYS A 161 -4.43 -2.97 -11.81
C LYS A 161 -5.33 -3.97 -11.08
N ALA A 162 -5.02 -5.26 -11.18
CA ALA A 162 -5.77 -6.32 -10.48
C ALA A 162 -5.71 -6.13 -8.96
N LYS A 163 -4.52 -5.83 -8.40
CA LYS A 163 -4.34 -5.48 -6.99
C LYS A 163 -5.20 -4.27 -6.61
N GLY A 164 -5.15 -3.19 -7.40
CA GLY A 164 -5.94 -1.98 -7.15
C GLY A 164 -7.46 -2.22 -7.16
N GLU A 165 -7.95 -3.11 -8.02
CA GLU A 165 -9.37 -3.49 -8.05
C GLU A 165 -9.79 -4.28 -6.79
N VAL A 166 -8.93 -5.20 -6.33
CA VAL A 166 -9.16 -5.94 -5.09
C VAL A 166 -9.10 -5.01 -3.87
N GLU A 167 -8.10 -4.14 -3.80
CA GLU A 167 -7.99 -3.14 -2.74
C GLU A 167 -9.21 -2.20 -2.69
N LYS A 168 -9.72 -1.80 -3.85
CA LYS A 168 -10.94 -0.97 -3.94
C LYS A 168 -12.15 -1.70 -3.38
N LYS A 169 -12.38 -2.96 -3.78
CA LYS A 169 -13.48 -3.79 -3.26
C LYS A 169 -13.37 -3.97 -1.74
N LEU A 170 -12.17 -4.26 -1.25
CA LEU A 170 -11.91 -4.44 0.18
C LEU A 170 -12.18 -3.13 0.96
N LYS A 171 -11.80 -1.99 0.39
CA LYS A 171 -12.12 -0.67 0.95
C LYS A 171 -13.62 -0.42 1.03
N GLU A 172 -14.37 -0.73 -0.02
CA GLU A 172 -15.83 -0.59 -0.06
C GLU A 172 -16.51 -1.46 1.02
N ILE A 173 -16.10 -2.73 1.15
CA ILE A 173 -16.59 -3.64 2.19
C ILE A 173 -16.29 -3.09 3.58
N ASN A 174 -15.07 -2.66 3.84
CA ASN A 174 -14.68 -2.11 5.13
C ASN A 174 -15.48 -0.84 5.48
N GLN A 175 -15.75 0.02 4.51
CA GLN A 175 -16.55 1.22 4.70
C GLN A 175 -18.01 0.88 5.05
N ILE A 176 -18.57 -0.16 4.44
CA ILE A 176 -19.88 -0.69 4.79
C ILE A 176 -19.90 -1.25 6.23
N LEU A 177 -18.85 -1.98 6.62
CA LEU A 177 -18.72 -2.51 7.98
C LEU A 177 -18.62 -1.41 9.04
N ILE A 178 -17.92 -0.33 8.76
CA ILE A 178 -17.80 0.83 9.66
C ILE A 178 -19.14 1.58 9.77
N THR A 179 -19.85 1.75 8.65
CA THR A 179 -21.07 2.57 8.62
C THR A 179 -22.29 1.81 9.12
N LYS A 180 -22.48 0.57 8.68
CA LYS A 180 -23.66 -0.27 8.97
C LYS A 180 -23.46 -1.28 10.10
N GLY A 181 -22.21 -1.42 10.58
CA GLY A 181 -21.83 -2.39 11.60
C GLY A 181 -21.71 -3.83 11.07
N TYR A 182 -21.25 -4.71 11.95
CA TYR A 182 -21.05 -6.12 11.66
C TYR A 182 -22.36 -6.89 11.88
N THR A 183 -22.86 -7.55 10.84
CA THR A 183 -23.91 -8.58 10.93
C THR A 183 -23.25 -9.96 10.87
N ASN A 184 -23.96 -11.03 11.28
CA ASN A 184 -23.40 -12.39 11.24
C ASN A 184 -22.95 -12.79 9.82
N GLU A 185 -23.74 -12.46 8.80
CA GLU A 185 -23.38 -12.72 7.39
C GLU A 185 -22.16 -11.94 6.90
N ARG A 186 -21.84 -10.79 7.52
CA ARG A 186 -20.69 -9.95 7.15
C ARG A 186 -19.41 -10.28 7.91
N LYS A 187 -19.52 -11.07 9.00
CA LYS A 187 -18.33 -11.56 9.73
C LYS A 187 -17.60 -12.66 8.97
N GLU A 188 -18.30 -13.41 8.10
CA GLU A 188 -17.71 -14.47 7.28
C GLU A 188 -16.91 -13.92 6.09
N ILE A 189 -17.15 -12.65 5.70
CA ILE A 189 -16.48 -12.00 4.56
C ILE A 189 -15.25 -11.19 5.01
N ALA A 190 -15.14 -10.85 6.28
CA ALA A 190 -14.06 -10.03 6.84
C ALA A 190 -12.97 -10.89 7.50
#